data_7cdfc00ffb01b9670fd3f293d7eba530
#
_entry.id   7cdfc00ffb01b9670fd3f293d7eba530
#
_cell.length_a   1.000
_cell.length_b   1.000
_cell.length_c   1.000
_cell.angle_alpha   90.00
_cell.angle_beta   90.00
_cell.angle_gamma   90.00
#
_symmetry.space_group_name_H-M   'P 1'
#
loop_
_entity.id
_entity.type
_entity.pdbx_description
1 polymer ?
#
loop_
_entity_poly.entity_id
_entity_poly.type
_entity_poly.pdbx_seq_one_letter_code
_entity_poly.pdbx_strand_id
1 'polypeptide(L)'
;MDQLDFDVFVADAWTLTSIMTCMVMKRDPRRVFMTGILMIVSALLFLGRTCPASETEWSDADGLTVEGRAFSDRSAVWDRLPARAEGVVRDPVWNLSRHSAGIAVRFVTDSPSVSVRWRLTRDVLEMPHMPATGVSGVDLYARTADGWRWAGCGRPAGIENTTTLVRGLSSESREWMLYLPLYNGVETVEIGIDEGSSIEPAPERSRPITFYGTSITQGACASRPGMTHVSILGRRLDRPVVNLGFSGNGRLEPEVGRFLVEIDASVFVLDCLPNLDGSATAERTIPMVMQIRVAHPDTPIVMVEDRTYDDAPFSAGRRRRNHENRKAFREAYEKLLSDGVPGLIYVEGDDLLGDDGEATVDGSHPTDLGFMRQADALEPAIRSAIDSGVGR
;
A
#
# COMPACT_ATOMS: atom_id res chain seq x y z
N MET A 1 -0.17 -0.79 -26.68
CA MET A 1 -1.16 0.30 -26.52
C MET A 1 -0.80 1.49 -27.40
N ASP A 2 -0.06 1.25 -28.49
CA ASP A 2 0.54 2.32 -29.31
C ASP A 2 0.13 2.31 -30.79
N GLN A 3 -0.80 1.45 -31.19
CA GLN A 3 -1.21 1.37 -32.60
C GLN A 3 -2.66 1.82 -32.84
N LEU A 4 -3.50 1.85 -31.83
CA LEU A 4 -4.91 2.26 -31.96
C LEU A 4 -5.11 3.79 -31.91
N ASP A 5 -4.23 4.52 -31.20
CA ASP A 5 -4.32 5.99 -31.12
C ASP A 5 -3.79 6.71 -32.36
N PHE A 6 -2.93 6.06 -33.16
CA PHE A 6 -2.37 6.67 -34.36
C PHE A 6 -3.36 6.62 -35.55
N ASP A 7 -4.16 5.59 -35.66
CA ASP A 7 -5.12 5.40 -36.75
C ASP A 7 -6.34 6.32 -36.66
N VAL A 8 -6.77 6.70 -35.45
CA VAL A 8 -7.87 7.66 -35.24
C VAL A 8 -7.47 9.08 -35.65
N PHE A 9 -6.21 9.49 -35.37
CA PHE A 9 -5.72 10.83 -35.72
C PHE A 9 -5.49 11.01 -37.22
N VAL A 10 -5.13 9.95 -37.93
CA VAL A 10 -4.90 9.98 -39.39
C VAL A 10 -6.24 9.96 -40.13
N ALA A 11 -7.27 9.28 -39.63
CA ALA A 11 -8.59 9.25 -40.26
C ALA A 11 -9.29 10.61 -40.24
N ASP A 12 -9.20 11.36 -39.14
CA ASP A 12 -9.77 12.70 -39.01
C ASP A 12 -9.07 13.73 -39.93
N ALA A 13 -7.74 13.62 -40.09
CA ALA A 13 -6.99 14.52 -41.00
C ALA A 13 -7.37 14.33 -42.46
N TRP A 14 -7.63 13.09 -42.91
CA TRP A 14 -8.09 12.80 -44.27
C TRP A 14 -9.51 13.28 -44.55
N THR A 15 -10.39 13.18 -43.58
CA THR A 15 -11.79 13.63 -43.68
C THR A 15 -11.88 15.16 -43.80
N LEU A 16 -11.09 15.88 -43.01
CA LEU A 16 -11.02 17.36 -43.10
C LEU A 16 -10.41 17.85 -44.41
N THR A 17 -9.38 17.17 -44.93
CA THR A 17 -8.75 17.52 -46.20
C THR A 17 -9.68 17.32 -47.37
N SER A 18 -10.49 16.25 -47.40
CA SER A 18 -11.48 15.94 -48.45
C SER A 18 -12.64 16.96 -48.44
N ILE A 19 -13.12 17.38 -47.30
CA ILE A 19 -14.17 18.40 -47.21
C ILE A 19 -13.68 19.76 -47.67
N MET A 20 -12.42 20.13 -47.36
CA MET A 20 -11.83 21.38 -47.83
C MET A 20 -11.61 21.43 -49.36
N THR A 21 -11.18 20.33 -49.96
CA THR A 21 -10.98 20.25 -51.40
C THR A 21 -12.30 20.40 -52.19
N CYS A 22 -13.42 19.93 -51.67
CA CYS A 22 -14.73 20.06 -52.30
C CYS A 22 -15.32 21.50 -52.20
N MET A 23 -14.92 22.31 -51.20
CA MET A 23 -15.39 23.70 -51.05
C MET A 23 -14.59 24.71 -51.86
N VAL A 24 -13.35 24.41 -52.29
CA VAL A 24 -12.47 25.30 -53.02
C VAL A 24 -12.83 25.43 -54.49
N MET A 25 -13.54 24.46 -55.09
CA MET A 25 -13.84 24.49 -56.52
C MET A 25 -14.94 25.45 -56.99
N LYS A 26 -15.54 26.26 -56.06
CA LYS A 26 -16.64 27.17 -56.44
C LYS A 26 -16.42 28.67 -56.18
N ARG A 27 -15.17 29.14 -55.96
CA ARG A 27 -14.92 30.55 -55.68
C ARG A 27 -13.68 31.10 -56.45
N ASP A 28 -13.72 32.43 -56.77
CA ASP A 28 -12.73 33.24 -57.51
C ASP A 28 -11.27 33.03 -56.96
N PRO A 29 -10.30 32.67 -57.81
CA PRO A 29 -8.96 32.28 -57.41
C PRO A 29 -8.17 33.39 -56.68
N ARG A 30 -8.54 34.67 -56.84
CA ARG A 30 -7.85 35.81 -56.16
C ARG A 30 -8.26 35.96 -54.69
N ARG A 31 -9.43 35.50 -54.27
CA ARG A 31 -9.87 35.55 -52.86
C ARG A 31 -9.42 34.28 -52.08
N VAL A 32 -9.18 33.18 -52.76
CA VAL A 32 -8.74 31.94 -52.13
C VAL A 32 -7.32 32.03 -51.60
N PHE A 33 -6.44 32.83 -52.30
CA PHE A 33 -5.04 32.96 -51.89
C PHE A 33 -4.85 33.72 -50.57
N MET A 34 -5.61 34.79 -50.34
CA MET A 34 -5.52 35.54 -49.08
C MET A 34 -6.15 34.84 -47.88
N THR A 35 -7.24 34.10 -48.10
CA THR A 35 -7.90 33.34 -46.99
C THR A 35 -7.11 32.09 -46.59
N GLY A 36 -6.45 31.45 -47.58
CA GLY A 36 -5.56 30.30 -47.31
C GLY A 36 -4.31 30.68 -46.51
N ILE A 37 -3.68 31.82 -46.83
CA ILE A 37 -2.51 32.33 -46.09
C ILE A 37 -2.90 32.71 -44.67
N LEU A 38 -4.08 33.33 -44.45
CA LEU A 38 -4.54 33.72 -43.11
C LEU A 38 -4.86 32.51 -42.22
N MET A 39 -5.43 31.44 -42.80
CA MET A 39 -5.68 30.20 -42.05
C MET A 39 -4.40 29.40 -41.73
N ILE A 40 -3.41 29.39 -42.63
CA ILE A 40 -2.13 28.74 -42.38
C ILE A 40 -1.33 29.51 -41.31
N VAL A 41 -1.35 30.83 -41.33
CA VAL A 41 -0.72 31.68 -40.29
C VAL A 41 -1.43 31.50 -38.95
N SER A 42 -2.76 31.43 -38.93
CA SER A 42 -3.50 31.12 -37.69
C SER A 42 -3.24 29.70 -37.17
N ALA A 43 -3.14 28.69 -38.04
CA ALA A 43 -2.79 27.32 -37.64
C ALA A 43 -1.34 27.20 -37.14
N LEU A 44 -0.39 27.94 -37.75
CA LEU A 44 0.99 27.98 -37.31
C LEU A 44 1.17 28.76 -35.98
N LEU A 45 0.29 29.75 -35.70
CA LEU A 45 0.27 30.43 -34.40
C LEU A 45 -0.35 29.61 -33.28
N PHE A 46 -1.21 28.62 -33.60
CA PHE A 46 -1.74 27.64 -32.63
C PHE A 46 -0.81 26.44 -32.38
N LEU A 47 0.05 26.08 -33.37
CA LEU A 47 1.03 24.99 -33.22
C LEU A 47 2.30 25.37 -32.45
N GLY A 48 2.46 26.67 -32.11
CA GLY A 48 3.68 27.21 -31.50
C GLY A 48 3.62 27.38 -29.97
N ARG A 49 2.56 26.98 -29.28
CA ARG A 49 2.56 26.90 -27.81
C ARG A 49 2.80 25.46 -27.34
N THR A 50 3.98 24.97 -27.59
CA THR A 50 4.55 23.99 -26.66
C THR A 50 4.73 24.76 -25.34
N CYS A 51 3.85 24.56 -24.36
CA CYS A 51 4.21 24.89 -22.98
C CYS A 51 5.57 24.23 -22.77
N PRO A 52 6.63 24.95 -22.39
CA PRO A 52 7.86 24.32 -21.98
C PRO A 52 7.44 23.32 -20.90
N ALA A 53 7.93 22.08 -20.97
CA ALA A 53 7.75 21.14 -19.89
C ALA A 53 8.29 21.87 -18.65
N SER A 54 7.44 22.10 -17.66
CA SER A 54 7.86 22.66 -16.37
C SER A 54 9.03 21.83 -15.87
N GLU A 55 10.11 22.47 -15.43
CA GLU A 55 11.19 21.75 -14.77
C GLU A 55 10.61 21.08 -13.50
N THR A 56 11.15 19.93 -13.15
CA THR A 56 10.68 19.20 -11.96
C THR A 56 11.59 19.53 -10.79
N GLU A 57 11.02 20.09 -9.73
CA GLU A 57 11.70 20.27 -8.45
C GLU A 57 11.54 19.00 -7.61
N TRP A 58 12.65 18.54 -7.00
CA TRP A 58 12.69 17.30 -6.24
C TRP A 58 12.92 17.55 -4.76
N SER A 59 12.09 16.94 -3.92
CA SER A 59 12.18 16.98 -2.45
C SER A 59 12.40 15.58 -1.89
N ASP A 60 13.34 15.45 -0.93
CA ASP A 60 13.56 14.19 -0.21
C ASP A 60 12.30 13.84 0.60
N ALA A 61 11.79 12.64 0.39
CA ALA A 61 10.59 12.16 1.05
C ALA A 61 10.76 11.94 2.57
N ASP A 62 11.99 11.78 3.07
CA ASP A 62 12.27 11.68 4.50
C ASP A 62 12.00 13.00 5.26
N GLY A 63 12.06 14.14 4.58
CA GLY A 63 11.68 15.45 5.10
C GLY A 63 10.17 15.71 5.19
N LEU A 64 9.35 14.81 4.65
CA LEU A 64 7.88 14.88 4.66
C LEU A 64 7.30 14.05 5.81
N THR A 65 5.98 13.96 5.91
CA THR A 65 5.34 13.12 6.94
C THR A 65 5.44 11.65 6.55
N VAL A 66 6.22 10.87 7.30
CA VAL A 66 6.39 9.43 7.03
C VAL A 66 5.68 8.61 8.09
N GLU A 67 4.75 7.78 7.66
CA GLU A 67 4.02 6.81 8.48
C GLU A 67 4.58 5.39 8.31
N GLY A 68 4.34 4.53 9.31
CA GLY A 68 4.80 3.13 9.29
C GLY A 68 6.20 2.91 9.85
N ARG A 69 6.94 3.97 10.16
CA ARG A 69 8.25 3.94 10.84
C ARG A 69 8.09 4.13 12.34
N ALA A 70 8.00 3.03 13.09
CA ALA A 70 7.73 3.08 14.53
C ALA A 70 8.95 3.41 15.39
N PHE A 71 10.18 3.33 14.86
CA PHE A 71 11.42 3.47 15.61
C PHE A 71 12.29 4.58 15.04
N SER A 72 13.01 5.31 15.91
CA SER A 72 13.94 6.38 15.48
C SER A 72 15.35 5.86 15.19
N ASP A 73 15.80 4.78 15.84
CA ASP A 73 17.14 4.18 15.77
C ASP A 73 17.23 3.05 14.73
N ARG A 74 16.86 3.33 13.48
CA ARG A 74 16.91 2.38 12.36
C ARG A 74 18.30 2.30 11.73
N SER A 75 18.66 1.15 11.12
CA SER A 75 19.92 1.00 10.37
C SER A 75 19.87 1.73 9.02
N ALA A 76 18.72 1.74 8.36
CA ALA A 76 18.44 2.57 7.18
C ALA A 76 17.13 3.31 7.38
N VAL A 77 16.98 4.43 6.66
CA VAL A 77 15.84 5.35 6.82
C VAL A 77 14.48 4.64 6.68
N TRP A 78 14.39 3.65 5.79
CA TRP A 78 13.14 2.99 5.42
C TRP A 78 12.98 1.58 6.00
N ASP A 79 13.74 1.26 7.07
CA ASP A 79 13.61 0.00 7.80
C ASP A 79 12.39 0.01 8.74
N ARG A 80 11.82 -1.19 8.96
CA ARG A 80 10.63 -1.38 9.81
C ARG A 80 10.97 -1.73 11.26
N LEU A 81 12.16 -2.27 11.53
CA LEU A 81 12.66 -2.54 12.88
C LEU A 81 13.84 -1.61 13.23
N PRO A 82 14.10 -1.40 14.54
CA PRO A 82 15.24 -0.62 14.99
C PRO A 82 16.57 -1.35 14.75
N ALA A 83 17.69 -0.63 14.63
CA ALA A 83 19.02 -1.21 14.40
C ALA A 83 19.39 -2.27 15.46
N ARG A 84 19.02 -2.04 16.72
CA ARG A 84 19.28 -2.98 17.83
C ARG A 84 18.49 -4.28 17.77
N ALA A 85 17.60 -4.45 16.79
CA ALA A 85 16.93 -5.73 16.55
C ALA A 85 17.83 -6.74 15.84
N GLU A 86 18.90 -6.28 15.18
CA GLU A 86 19.90 -7.15 14.56
C GLU A 86 20.56 -8.04 15.61
N GLY A 87 20.60 -9.35 15.34
CA GLY A 87 21.12 -10.35 16.29
C GLY A 87 20.20 -10.65 17.49
N VAL A 88 19.10 -9.92 17.66
CA VAL A 88 18.06 -10.21 18.68
C VAL A 88 16.92 -11.00 18.06
N VAL A 89 16.34 -10.52 16.96
CA VAL A 89 15.37 -11.30 16.18
C VAL A 89 16.12 -12.26 15.26
N ARG A 90 15.44 -13.33 14.80
CA ARG A 90 16.06 -14.25 13.83
C ARG A 90 16.46 -13.52 12.54
N ASP A 91 17.57 -13.98 11.92
CA ASP A 91 18.07 -13.40 10.66
C ASP A 91 17.00 -13.23 9.57
N PRO A 92 16.08 -14.19 9.31
CA PRO A 92 15.01 -13.98 8.34
C PRO A 92 14.08 -12.83 8.68
N VAL A 93 13.77 -12.61 9.96
CA VAL A 93 12.94 -11.48 10.43
C VAL A 93 13.68 -10.18 10.21
N TRP A 94 14.98 -10.13 10.60
CA TRP A 94 15.83 -8.96 10.36
C TRP A 94 15.92 -8.61 8.89
N ASN A 95 16.21 -9.57 8.02
CA ASN A 95 16.30 -9.36 6.58
C ASN A 95 14.99 -8.86 5.97
N LEU A 96 13.84 -9.40 6.42
CA LEU A 96 12.52 -8.96 5.97
C LEU A 96 12.15 -7.57 6.50
N SER A 97 12.67 -7.16 7.65
CA SER A 97 12.42 -5.83 8.20
C SER A 97 13.03 -4.69 7.37
N ARG A 98 13.99 -5.04 6.48
CA ARG A 98 14.61 -4.13 5.52
C ARG A 98 13.74 -3.84 4.29
N HIS A 99 12.63 -4.56 4.13
CA HIS A 99 11.60 -4.22 3.13
C HIS A 99 10.69 -3.12 3.68
N SER A 100 10.22 -2.23 2.80
CA SER A 100 9.50 -1.00 3.19
C SER A 100 7.98 -1.19 3.28
N ALA A 101 7.50 -2.43 3.46
CA ALA A 101 6.07 -2.76 3.52
C ALA A 101 5.31 -1.93 4.58
N GLY A 102 4.23 -1.28 4.16
CA GLY A 102 3.37 -0.46 5.03
C GLY A 102 3.92 0.93 5.34
N ILE A 103 5.13 1.27 4.90
CA ILE A 103 5.64 2.64 5.00
C ILE A 103 4.97 3.50 3.92
N ALA A 104 4.49 4.67 4.32
CA ALA A 104 3.86 5.64 3.44
C ALA A 104 4.39 7.05 3.70
N VAL A 105 4.55 7.83 2.63
CA VAL A 105 4.94 9.24 2.67
C VAL A 105 3.70 10.08 2.39
N ARG A 106 3.36 11.00 3.30
CA ARG A 106 2.23 11.91 3.15
C ARG A 106 2.72 13.35 2.97
N PHE A 107 2.15 14.03 2.00
CA PHE A 107 2.49 15.40 1.68
C PHE A 107 1.29 16.15 1.10
N VAL A 108 1.38 17.47 1.09
CA VAL A 108 0.41 18.37 0.48
C VAL A 108 1.09 19.15 -0.63
N THR A 109 0.50 19.21 -1.81
CA THR A 109 1.00 19.99 -2.94
C THR A 109 -0.15 20.54 -3.80
N ASP A 110 0.08 21.69 -4.42
CA ASP A 110 -0.78 22.30 -5.43
C ASP A 110 -0.27 22.07 -6.87
N SER A 111 0.74 21.20 -7.01
CA SER A 111 1.35 20.90 -8.31
C SER A 111 0.36 20.25 -9.28
N PRO A 112 0.36 20.68 -10.57
CA PRO A 112 -0.40 20.03 -11.64
C PRO A 112 0.09 18.62 -11.98
N SER A 113 1.28 18.24 -11.53
CA SER A 113 1.80 16.88 -11.67
C SER A 113 2.51 16.40 -10.40
N VAL A 114 2.56 15.09 -10.21
CA VAL A 114 3.34 14.46 -9.15
C VAL A 114 4.19 13.36 -9.77
N SER A 115 5.50 13.48 -9.58
CA SER A 115 6.50 12.50 -10.00
C SER A 115 7.17 11.86 -8.78
N VAL A 116 7.81 10.73 -8.98
CA VAL A 116 8.59 10.05 -7.94
C VAL A 116 9.89 9.52 -8.53
N ARG A 117 10.98 9.64 -7.76
CA ARG A 117 12.22 8.88 -7.93
C ARG A 117 12.40 7.97 -6.74
N TRP A 118 12.74 6.69 -6.97
CA TRP A 118 13.09 5.78 -5.89
C TRP A 118 14.22 4.84 -6.30
N ARG A 119 15.12 4.60 -5.38
CA ARG A 119 16.21 3.65 -5.53
C ARG A 119 15.94 2.45 -4.63
N LEU A 120 15.94 1.28 -5.23
CA LEU A 120 15.71 0.00 -4.55
C LEU A 120 17.00 -0.52 -3.91
N THR A 121 16.89 -1.31 -2.84
CA THR A 121 18.01 -1.97 -2.20
C THR A 121 18.46 -3.23 -2.93
N ARG A 122 17.61 -3.82 -3.80
CA ARG A 122 17.87 -5.06 -4.52
C ARG A 122 17.32 -4.98 -5.95
N ASP A 123 17.95 -5.72 -6.86
CA ASP A 123 17.59 -5.83 -8.28
C ASP A 123 16.48 -6.86 -8.58
N VAL A 124 15.96 -7.55 -7.56
CA VAL A 124 14.82 -8.47 -7.69
C VAL A 124 13.54 -7.66 -7.74
N LEU A 125 13.02 -7.41 -8.94
CA LEU A 125 11.88 -6.50 -9.14
C LEU A 125 10.54 -7.16 -8.91
N GLU A 126 10.41 -8.47 -9.18
CA GLU A 126 9.17 -9.25 -9.12
C GLU A 126 9.40 -10.63 -8.52
N MET A 127 8.33 -11.37 -8.24
CA MET A 127 8.35 -12.76 -7.81
C MET A 127 7.39 -13.58 -8.68
N PRO A 128 7.56 -14.92 -8.81
CA PRO A 128 6.71 -15.75 -9.68
C PRO A 128 5.19 -15.62 -9.45
N HIS A 129 4.79 -15.23 -8.25
CA HIS A 129 3.41 -15.10 -7.81
C HIS A 129 3.03 -13.66 -7.43
N MET A 130 3.91 -12.68 -7.68
CA MET A 130 3.68 -11.29 -7.32
C MET A 130 4.31 -10.34 -8.34
N PRO A 131 3.53 -9.39 -8.94
CA PRO A 131 4.04 -8.48 -9.96
C PRO A 131 5.04 -7.47 -9.40
N ALA A 132 5.88 -6.95 -10.30
CA ALA A 132 6.88 -5.93 -9.97
C ALA A 132 6.27 -4.69 -9.29
N THR A 133 5.06 -4.32 -9.66
CA THR A 133 4.32 -3.20 -9.05
C THR A 133 4.04 -3.40 -7.55
N GLY A 134 3.83 -4.65 -7.12
CA GLY A 134 3.65 -4.99 -5.71
C GLY A 134 4.98 -5.19 -4.98
N VAL A 135 5.92 -5.95 -5.60
CA VAL A 135 7.22 -6.27 -4.98
C VAL A 135 8.07 -5.03 -4.78
N SER A 136 8.23 -4.20 -5.82
CA SER A 136 9.25 -3.14 -5.92
C SER A 136 8.69 -1.79 -6.38
N GLY A 137 7.39 -1.70 -6.67
CA GLY A 137 6.72 -0.47 -7.10
C GLY A 137 6.28 0.41 -5.96
N VAL A 138 5.85 1.62 -6.30
CA VAL A 138 5.25 2.60 -5.40
C VAL A 138 3.82 2.90 -5.82
N ASP A 139 2.96 3.33 -4.88
CA ASP A 139 1.52 3.43 -5.13
C ASP A 139 0.94 4.71 -4.53
N LEU A 140 0.40 5.60 -5.37
CA LEU A 140 -0.04 6.94 -5.00
C LEU A 140 -1.55 7.03 -4.85
N TYR A 141 -1.97 7.65 -3.76
CA TYR A 141 -3.36 8.00 -3.46
C TYR A 141 -3.51 9.49 -3.22
N ALA A 142 -4.65 10.05 -3.64
CA ALA A 142 -5.06 11.42 -3.39
C ALA A 142 -6.19 11.49 -2.36
N ARG A 143 -6.16 12.47 -1.47
CA ARG A 143 -7.30 12.76 -0.59
C ARG A 143 -8.39 13.49 -1.37
N THR A 144 -9.63 13.02 -1.24
CA THR A 144 -10.83 13.63 -1.81
C THR A 144 -11.88 13.84 -0.72
N ALA A 145 -12.99 14.50 -1.05
CA ALA A 145 -14.12 14.66 -0.12
C ALA A 145 -14.68 13.30 0.35
N ASP A 146 -14.63 12.28 -0.51
CA ASP A 146 -15.14 10.93 -0.22
C ASP A 146 -14.08 9.99 0.37
N GLY A 147 -12.90 10.50 0.77
CA GLY A 147 -11.79 9.71 1.29
C GLY A 147 -10.63 9.58 0.31
N TRP A 148 -9.81 8.56 0.50
CA TRP A 148 -8.62 8.31 -0.33
C TRP A 148 -8.98 7.64 -1.66
N ARG A 149 -8.49 8.19 -2.77
CA ARG A 149 -8.66 7.65 -4.13
C ARG A 149 -7.31 7.32 -4.75
N TRP A 150 -7.24 6.20 -5.43
CA TRP A 150 -6.05 5.81 -6.17
C TRP A 150 -5.79 6.80 -7.32
N ALA A 151 -4.52 7.16 -7.51
CA ALA A 151 -4.10 8.14 -8.50
C ALA A 151 -3.06 7.59 -9.49
N GLY A 152 -2.13 6.75 -9.04
CA GLY A 152 -1.10 6.23 -9.92
C GLY A 152 -0.22 5.17 -9.27
N CYS A 153 0.49 4.40 -10.09
CA CYS A 153 1.42 3.38 -9.63
C CYS A 153 2.75 3.50 -10.40
N GLY A 154 3.86 3.56 -9.66
CA GLY A 154 5.21 3.51 -10.19
C GLY A 154 5.61 2.06 -10.49
N ARG A 155 5.93 1.78 -11.77
CA ARG A 155 6.40 0.47 -12.23
C ARG A 155 7.92 0.46 -12.22
N PRO A 156 8.57 -0.40 -11.44
CA PRO A 156 10.04 -0.46 -11.43
C PRO A 156 10.54 -1.06 -12.73
N ALA A 157 11.63 -0.50 -13.25
CA ALA A 157 12.34 -0.99 -14.42
C ALA A 157 13.79 -1.41 -14.11
N GLY A 158 14.27 -1.10 -12.92
CA GLY A 158 15.63 -1.41 -12.43
C GLY A 158 15.77 -0.99 -10.97
N ILE A 159 16.99 -0.87 -10.50
CA ILE A 159 17.29 -0.38 -9.15
C ILE A 159 16.93 1.10 -9.03
N GLU A 160 17.23 1.91 -10.04
CA GLU A 160 16.89 3.33 -10.10
C GLU A 160 15.65 3.54 -10.97
N ASN A 161 14.69 4.26 -10.46
CA ASN A 161 13.41 4.47 -11.10
C ASN A 161 12.98 5.93 -11.02
N THR A 162 12.39 6.43 -12.10
CA THR A 162 11.77 7.76 -12.14
C THR A 162 10.52 7.69 -12.99
N THR A 163 9.41 8.21 -12.49
CA THR A 163 8.14 8.25 -13.26
C THR A 163 7.24 9.37 -12.79
N THR A 164 6.47 9.93 -13.71
CA THR A 164 5.34 10.79 -13.36
C THR A 164 4.13 9.91 -13.09
N LEU A 165 3.60 9.99 -11.88
CA LEU A 165 2.46 9.20 -11.42
C LEU A 165 1.13 9.80 -11.87
N VAL A 166 1.03 11.12 -11.88
CA VAL A 166 -0.18 11.86 -12.28
C VAL A 166 0.20 13.21 -12.89
N ARG A 167 -0.58 13.68 -13.84
CA ARG A 167 -0.40 14.98 -14.53
C ARG A 167 -1.73 15.57 -14.96
N GLY A 168 -1.72 16.88 -15.29
CA GLY A 168 -2.90 17.58 -15.79
C GLY A 168 -3.94 17.89 -14.72
N LEU A 169 -3.51 18.00 -13.46
CA LEU A 169 -4.35 18.36 -12.33
C LEU A 169 -4.60 19.88 -12.32
N SER A 170 -5.70 20.31 -11.67
CA SER A 170 -5.87 21.70 -11.26
C SER A 170 -4.87 22.04 -10.15
N SER A 171 -4.43 23.31 -10.11
CA SER A 171 -3.50 23.82 -9.09
C SER A 171 -4.21 24.05 -7.74
N GLU A 172 -5.00 23.08 -7.31
CA GLU A 172 -5.63 23.04 -6.00
C GLU A 172 -4.76 22.25 -5.03
N SER A 173 -4.51 22.80 -3.87
CA SER A 173 -3.77 22.12 -2.80
C SER A 173 -4.49 20.83 -2.42
N ARG A 174 -3.76 19.71 -2.46
CA ARG A 174 -4.29 18.36 -2.21
C ARG A 174 -3.32 17.55 -1.40
N GLU A 175 -3.85 16.76 -0.48
CA GLU A 175 -3.07 15.80 0.30
C GLU A 175 -2.89 14.50 -0.50
N TRP A 176 -1.67 13.97 -0.45
CA TRP A 176 -1.23 12.75 -1.13
C TRP A 176 -0.64 11.75 -0.15
N MET A 177 -0.71 10.47 -0.51
CA MET A 177 -0.09 9.37 0.22
C MET A 177 0.58 8.42 -0.78
N LEU A 178 1.90 8.29 -0.67
CA LEU A 178 2.72 7.40 -1.48
C LEU A 178 3.14 6.20 -0.63
N TYR A 179 2.65 5.01 -0.96
CA TYR A 179 3.08 3.75 -0.36
C TYR A 179 4.35 3.23 -1.02
N LEU A 180 5.26 2.67 -0.21
CA LEU A 180 6.52 2.11 -0.63
C LEU A 180 6.43 0.59 -0.89
N PRO A 181 7.45 -0.03 -1.54
CA PRO A 181 7.49 -1.43 -1.94
C PRO A 181 7.20 -2.42 -0.80
N LEU A 182 6.52 -3.55 -1.13
CA LEU A 182 6.15 -4.56 -0.14
C LEU A 182 7.24 -5.60 0.12
N TYR A 183 7.99 -6.00 -0.93
CA TYR A 183 8.99 -7.08 -0.86
C TYR A 183 10.39 -6.64 -1.29
N ASN A 184 10.62 -5.33 -1.40
CA ASN A 184 11.93 -4.71 -1.57
C ASN A 184 12.07 -3.55 -0.57
N GLY A 185 13.29 -3.18 -0.24
CA GLY A 185 13.59 -1.94 0.47
C GLY A 185 13.84 -0.81 -0.51
N VAL A 186 13.78 0.41 -0.03
CA VAL A 186 14.26 1.59 -0.76
C VAL A 186 15.43 2.23 -0.03
N GLU A 187 16.40 2.74 -0.79
CA GLU A 187 17.53 3.53 -0.26
C GLU A 187 17.15 5.01 -0.19
N THR A 188 16.56 5.52 -1.29
CA THR A 188 16.11 6.91 -1.42
C THR A 188 14.74 6.97 -2.07
N VAL A 189 13.96 7.97 -1.68
CA VAL A 189 12.68 8.34 -2.29
C VAL A 189 12.61 9.85 -2.38
N GLU A 190 12.31 10.39 -3.56
CA GLU A 190 12.10 11.82 -3.77
C GLU A 190 10.77 12.05 -4.47
N ILE A 191 10.07 13.09 -4.05
CA ILE A 191 8.83 13.57 -4.69
C ILE A 191 9.18 14.71 -5.62
N GLY A 192 8.75 14.60 -6.87
CA GLY A 192 8.92 15.64 -7.90
C GLY A 192 7.61 16.36 -8.15
N ILE A 193 7.67 17.68 -8.16
CA ILE A 193 6.57 18.60 -8.45
C ILE A 193 6.98 19.56 -9.57
N ASP A 194 6.03 20.24 -10.20
CA ASP A 194 6.30 21.26 -11.19
C ASP A 194 6.96 22.49 -10.54
N GLU A 195 7.98 23.05 -11.18
CA GLU A 195 8.68 24.26 -10.71
C GLU A 195 7.69 25.38 -10.32
N GLY A 196 7.92 25.97 -9.15
CA GLY A 196 7.09 27.04 -8.60
C GLY A 196 5.82 26.57 -7.89
N SER A 197 5.57 25.26 -7.81
CA SER A 197 4.52 24.69 -6.94
C SER A 197 5.03 24.53 -5.51
N SER A 198 4.11 24.40 -4.55
CA SER A 198 4.46 24.14 -3.16
C SER A 198 4.41 22.64 -2.82
N ILE A 199 5.27 22.19 -1.91
CA ILE A 199 5.18 20.88 -1.26
C ILE A 199 5.47 21.04 0.22
N GLU A 200 4.60 20.48 1.04
CA GLU A 200 4.69 20.55 2.50
C GLU A 200 4.40 19.16 3.14
N PRO A 201 4.95 18.85 4.32
CA PRO A 201 4.55 17.69 5.09
C PRO A 201 3.05 17.75 5.40
N ALA A 202 2.34 16.63 5.23
CA ALA A 202 0.94 16.54 5.65
C ALA A 202 0.83 16.55 7.18
N PRO A 203 -0.28 17.00 7.78
CA PRO A 203 -0.48 16.95 9.22
C PRO A 203 -0.33 15.52 9.78
N GLU A 204 0.29 15.39 10.94
CA GLU A 204 0.40 14.10 11.62
C GLU A 204 -0.99 13.58 12.00
N ARG A 205 -1.14 12.26 11.93
CA ARG A 205 -2.35 11.55 12.39
C ARG A 205 -2.09 10.93 13.77
N SER A 206 -3.16 10.51 14.42
CA SER A 206 -3.12 9.89 15.75
C SER A 206 -2.36 8.55 15.76
N ARG A 207 -2.22 7.93 16.94
CA ARG A 207 -1.53 6.65 17.17
C ARG A 207 -1.88 5.58 16.12
N PRO A 208 -0.89 4.82 15.64
CA PRO A 208 -1.08 3.84 14.57
C PRO A 208 -1.88 2.61 15.01
N ILE A 209 -2.46 1.93 14.02
CA ILE A 209 -2.84 0.52 14.13
C ILE A 209 -1.60 -0.31 13.84
N THR A 210 -1.18 -1.15 14.77
CA THR A 210 0.04 -1.96 14.64
C THR A 210 -0.30 -3.41 14.34
N PHE A 211 0.10 -3.89 13.16
CA PHE A 211 -0.09 -5.26 12.72
C PHE A 211 1.19 -6.07 12.91
N TYR A 212 1.10 -7.20 13.60
CA TYR A 212 2.14 -8.21 13.61
C TYR A 212 1.61 -9.48 12.94
N GLY A 213 2.27 -9.93 11.87
CA GLY A 213 1.77 -11.04 11.09
C GLY A 213 2.75 -11.64 10.10
N THR A 214 2.21 -12.26 9.08
CA THR A 214 2.90 -13.14 8.14
C THR A 214 3.23 -12.46 6.81
N SER A 215 3.46 -13.27 5.74
CA SER A 215 3.52 -12.82 4.36
C SER A 215 2.27 -12.05 3.93
N ILE A 216 1.10 -12.43 4.45
CA ILE A 216 -0.18 -11.81 4.12
C ILE A 216 -0.23 -10.40 4.70
N THR A 217 0.15 -10.22 5.95
CA THR A 217 0.29 -8.91 6.57
C THR A 217 1.34 -8.05 5.88
N GLN A 218 2.49 -8.65 5.47
CA GLN A 218 3.50 -7.96 4.67
C GLN A 218 2.94 -7.52 3.32
N GLY A 219 2.03 -8.28 2.71
CA GLY A 219 1.33 -7.94 1.48
C GLY A 219 1.61 -8.86 0.30
N ALA A 220 1.96 -10.14 0.55
CA ALA A 220 2.21 -11.12 -0.51
C ALA A 220 0.99 -11.27 -1.43
N CYS A 221 1.26 -11.19 -2.73
CA CYS A 221 0.36 -11.27 -3.87
C CYS A 221 -0.56 -10.06 -4.09
N ALA A 222 -0.42 -8.97 -3.30
CA ALA A 222 -1.03 -7.70 -3.67
C ALA A 222 -0.43 -7.17 -4.99
N SER A 223 -1.28 -6.68 -5.89
CA SER A 223 -0.83 -6.15 -7.19
C SER A 223 0.01 -4.88 -7.05
N ARG A 224 -0.16 -4.12 -5.97
CA ARG A 224 0.53 -2.87 -5.65
C ARG A 224 0.42 -2.57 -4.15
N PRO A 225 1.31 -1.74 -3.57
CA PRO A 225 1.41 -1.56 -2.11
C PRO A 225 0.12 -1.14 -1.39
N GLY A 226 -0.68 -0.29 -2.00
CA GLY A 226 -1.94 0.16 -1.41
C GLY A 226 -3.07 -0.87 -1.40
N MET A 227 -2.90 -2.05 -2.01
CA MET A 227 -3.92 -3.11 -2.05
C MET A 227 -3.81 -4.14 -0.93
N THR A 228 -2.83 -4.04 -0.05
CA THR A 228 -2.82 -4.87 1.16
C THR A 228 -3.98 -4.50 2.10
N HIS A 229 -4.54 -5.47 2.84
CA HIS A 229 -5.58 -5.18 3.84
C HIS A 229 -5.12 -4.17 4.90
N VAL A 230 -3.84 -4.18 5.27
CA VAL A 230 -3.23 -3.22 6.19
C VAL A 230 -3.33 -1.79 5.63
N SER A 231 -2.94 -1.58 4.37
CA SER A 231 -3.02 -0.27 3.70
C SER A 231 -4.47 0.18 3.47
N ILE A 232 -5.36 -0.75 3.11
CA ILE A 232 -6.80 -0.49 2.93
C ILE A 232 -7.42 -0.03 4.24
N LEU A 233 -7.17 -0.73 5.34
CA LEU A 233 -7.68 -0.39 6.68
C LEU A 233 -7.14 0.95 7.16
N GLY A 234 -5.85 1.24 6.95
CA GLY A 234 -5.27 2.54 7.28
C GLY A 234 -5.97 3.71 6.59
N ARG A 235 -6.34 3.55 5.30
CA ARG A 235 -7.08 4.56 4.55
C ARG A 235 -8.54 4.68 4.98
N ARG A 236 -9.24 3.56 5.22
CA ARG A 236 -10.66 3.53 5.62
C ARG A 236 -10.89 4.07 7.02
N LEU A 237 -9.95 3.80 7.93
CA LEU A 237 -10.02 4.23 9.33
C LEU A 237 -9.34 5.59 9.55
N ASP A 238 -8.74 6.15 8.50
CA ASP A 238 -7.96 7.39 8.51
C ASP A 238 -6.90 7.39 9.64
N ARG A 239 -6.12 6.30 9.73
CA ARG A 239 -5.10 6.06 10.74
C ARG A 239 -3.77 5.65 10.11
N PRO A 240 -2.63 6.06 10.70
CA PRO A 240 -1.35 5.46 10.35
C PRO A 240 -1.39 3.96 10.61
N VAL A 241 -0.60 3.20 9.86
CA VAL A 241 -0.42 1.77 10.14
C VAL A 241 1.07 1.47 10.33
N VAL A 242 1.39 0.58 11.25
CA VAL A 242 2.70 -0.04 11.36
C VAL A 242 2.57 -1.49 10.93
N ASN A 243 3.27 -1.86 9.87
CA ASN A 243 3.23 -3.20 9.31
C ASN A 243 4.46 -4.00 9.75
N LEU A 244 4.31 -4.88 10.72
CA LEU A 244 5.30 -5.87 11.13
C LEU A 244 4.94 -7.26 10.60
N GLY A 245 4.56 -7.33 9.33
CA GLY A 245 4.42 -8.59 8.59
C GLY A 245 5.78 -9.11 8.15
N PHE A 246 6.07 -10.40 8.43
CA PHE A 246 7.30 -11.07 8.08
C PHE A 246 7.01 -12.40 7.39
N SER A 247 7.22 -12.42 6.08
CA SER A 247 6.90 -13.55 5.18
C SER A 247 7.51 -14.87 5.68
N GLY A 248 6.67 -15.87 5.99
CA GLY A 248 7.07 -17.15 6.57
C GLY A 248 7.59 -17.07 8.03
N ASN A 249 7.71 -15.86 8.61
CA ASN A 249 8.45 -15.60 9.84
C ASN A 249 7.71 -14.77 10.90
N GLY A 250 6.47 -14.37 10.68
CA GLY A 250 5.61 -13.84 11.74
C GLY A 250 5.05 -15.01 12.57
N ARG A 251 5.65 -15.29 13.73
CA ARG A 251 5.45 -16.54 14.46
C ARG A 251 5.20 -16.34 15.96
N LEU A 252 4.67 -15.18 16.37
CA LEU A 252 4.44 -14.81 17.78
C LEU A 252 5.68 -15.01 18.65
N GLU A 253 6.86 -14.63 18.14
CA GLU A 253 8.13 -14.80 18.84
C GLU A 253 8.34 -13.69 19.87
N PRO A 254 8.77 -14.02 21.11
CA PRO A 254 8.97 -13.04 22.18
C PRO A 254 10.05 -12.01 21.84
N GLU A 255 11.02 -12.34 20.97
CA GLU A 255 12.06 -11.43 20.50
C GLU A 255 11.46 -10.30 19.65
N VAL A 256 10.49 -10.58 18.79
CA VAL A 256 9.73 -9.57 18.05
C VAL A 256 8.80 -8.81 18.99
N GLY A 257 8.20 -9.51 19.94
CA GLY A 257 7.36 -8.93 20.99
C GLY A 257 8.06 -7.82 21.79
N ARG A 258 9.39 -7.91 22.00
CA ARG A 258 10.17 -6.85 22.68
C ARG A 258 10.09 -5.52 21.96
N PHE A 259 10.10 -5.53 20.63
CA PHE A 259 9.99 -4.31 19.82
C PHE A 259 8.54 -3.89 19.61
N LEU A 260 7.63 -4.85 19.51
CA LEU A 260 6.21 -4.59 19.36
C LEU A 260 5.66 -3.74 20.55
N VAL A 261 6.08 -4.04 21.77
CA VAL A 261 5.64 -3.34 22.98
C VAL A 261 6.22 -1.94 23.14
N GLU A 262 7.18 -1.53 22.33
CA GLU A 262 7.70 -0.16 22.34
C GLU A 262 6.84 0.80 21.50
N ILE A 263 5.90 0.28 20.72
CA ILE A 263 5.07 1.07 19.81
C ILE A 263 3.84 1.58 20.55
N ASP A 264 3.67 2.90 20.60
CA ASP A 264 2.45 3.52 21.15
C ASP A 264 1.28 3.35 20.14
N ALA A 265 0.73 2.14 20.11
CA ALA A 265 -0.34 1.76 19.21
C ALA A 265 -1.73 2.15 19.73
N SER A 266 -2.65 2.49 18.83
CA SER A 266 -4.08 2.58 19.15
C SER A 266 -4.72 1.20 19.30
N VAL A 267 -4.24 0.23 18.51
CA VAL A 267 -4.69 -1.17 18.49
C VAL A 267 -3.52 -2.06 18.05
N PHE A 268 -3.34 -3.19 18.71
CA PHE A 268 -2.47 -4.27 18.20
C PHE A 268 -3.31 -5.33 17.49
N VAL A 269 -2.89 -5.75 16.30
CA VAL A 269 -3.52 -6.80 15.51
C VAL A 269 -2.54 -7.96 15.37
N LEU A 270 -2.87 -9.13 15.91
CA LEU A 270 -2.06 -10.35 15.85
C LEU A 270 -2.62 -11.28 14.78
N ASP A 271 -1.93 -11.38 13.63
CA ASP A 271 -2.31 -12.15 12.44
C ASP A 271 -1.17 -13.11 12.03
N CYS A 272 -0.72 -13.97 12.96
CA CYS A 272 0.47 -14.81 12.78
C CYS A 272 0.16 -16.30 12.51
N LEU A 273 -1.08 -16.73 12.64
CA LEU A 273 -1.44 -18.16 12.59
C LEU A 273 -1.04 -18.85 11.28
N PRO A 274 -1.08 -18.19 10.10
CA PRO A 274 -0.63 -18.82 8.86
C PRO A 274 0.81 -19.38 8.88
N ASN A 275 1.67 -18.89 9.78
CA ASN A 275 3.05 -19.38 9.93
C ASN A 275 3.25 -20.31 11.13
N LEU A 276 2.17 -20.69 11.82
CA LEU A 276 2.20 -21.57 13.00
C LEU A 276 1.49 -22.88 12.70
N ASP A 277 1.78 -23.89 13.50
CA ASP A 277 0.95 -25.07 13.69
C ASP A 277 0.21 -25.00 15.03
N GLY A 278 -0.69 -25.96 15.30
CA GLY A 278 -1.48 -25.96 16.53
C GLY A 278 -0.62 -26.00 17.81
N SER A 279 0.52 -26.67 17.80
CA SER A 279 1.43 -26.75 18.95
C SER A 279 2.09 -25.40 19.23
N ALA A 280 2.67 -24.78 18.20
CA ALA A 280 3.30 -23.48 18.33
C ALA A 280 2.27 -22.37 18.64
N THR A 281 1.04 -22.50 18.13
CA THR A 281 -0.06 -21.59 18.46
C THR A 281 -0.41 -21.69 19.94
N ALA A 282 -0.57 -22.89 20.49
CA ALA A 282 -0.85 -23.10 21.91
C ALA A 282 0.29 -22.56 22.81
N GLU A 283 1.55 -22.78 22.42
CA GLU A 283 2.72 -22.36 23.18
C GLU A 283 2.89 -20.82 23.22
N ARG A 284 2.63 -20.11 22.10
CA ARG A 284 3.12 -18.73 21.91
C ARG A 284 2.04 -17.67 22.05
N THR A 285 0.76 -18.00 21.91
CA THR A 285 -0.31 -17.01 21.91
C THR A 285 -0.42 -16.28 23.24
N ILE A 286 -0.56 -17.03 24.36
CA ILE A 286 -0.70 -16.41 25.69
C ILE A 286 0.53 -15.57 26.06
N PRO A 287 1.78 -16.07 25.93
CA PRO A 287 2.96 -15.26 26.20
C PRO A 287 3.03 -13.95 25.41
N MET A 288 2.69 -13.97 24.11
CA MET A 288 2.68 -12.76 23.28
C MET A 288 1.64 -11.75 23.74
N VAL A 289 0.40 -12.20 23.98
CA VAL A 289 -0.68 -11.33 24.47
C VAL A 289 -0.30 -10.72 25.83
N MET A 290 0.24 -11.52 26.75
CA MET A 290 0.66 -11.05 28.06
C MET A 290 1.84 -10.08 27.99
N GLN A 291 2.78 -10.29 27.07
CA GLN A 291 3.89 -9.36 26.84
C GLN A 291 3.38 -7.98 26.41
N ILE A 292 2.41 -7.92 25.49
CA ILE A 292 1.75 -6.68 25.09
C ILE A 292 0.98 -6.08 26.26
N ARG A 293 0.18 -6.87 26.97
CA ARG A 293 -0.68 -6.40 28.04
C ARG A 293 0.08 -5.79 29.22
N VAL A 294 1.25 -6.34 29.56
CA VAL A 294 2.12 -5.81 30.60
C VAL A 294 2.61 -4.39 30.26
N ALA A 295 2.96 -4.16 28.99
CA ALA A 295 3.45 -2.85 28.54
C ALA A 295 2.29 -1.87 28.23
N HIS A 296 1.17 -2.38 27.76
CA HIS A 296 -0.01 -1.62 27.34
C HIS A 296 -1.28 -2.15 28.01
N PRO A 297 -1.53 -1.77 29.29
CA PRO A 297 -2.62 -2.34 30.08
C PRO A 297 -4.01 -2.20 29.45
N ASP A 298 -4.23 -1.09 28.72
CA ASP A 298 -5.54 -0.70 28.23
C ASP A 298 -5.68 -0.75 26.69
N THR A 299 -4.56 -0.90 25.94
CA THR A 299 -4.62 -0.91 24.47
C THR A 299 -5.29 -2.18 23.96
N PRO A 300 -6.33 -2.08 23.12
CA PRO A 300 -7.00 -3.25 22.57
C PRO A 300 -6.06 -4.14 21.74
N ILE A 301 -6.31 -5.46 21.83
CA ILE A 301 -5.61 -6.48 21.05
C ILE A 301 -6.65 -7.25 20.22
N VAL A 302 -6.56 -7.14 18.90
CA VAL A 302 -7.37 -7.93 17.95
C VAL A 302 -6.61 -9.20 17.62
N MET A 303 -7.19 -10.35 17.95
CA MET A 303 -6.67 -11.68 17.74
C MET A 303 -7.34 -12.28 16.50
N VAL A 304 -6.59 -12.48 15.42
CA VAL A 304 -7.12 -12.92 14.12
C VAL A 304 -6.82 -14.41 13.91
N GLU A 305 -7.86 -15.22 13.68
CA GLU A 305 -7.71 -16.64 13.32
C GLU A 305 -7.02 -16.81 11.94
N ASP A 306 -6.52 -18.02 11.72
CA ASP A 306 -6.07 -18.43 10.37
C ASP A 306 -7.31 -18.51 9.45
N ARG A 307 -7.23 -17.83 8.28
CA ARG A 307 -8.29 -17.91 7.28
C ARG A 307 -8.47 -19.33 6.77
N THR A 308 -9.65 -19.65 6.27
CA THR A 308 -9.87 -20.90 5.55
C THR A 308 -9.09 -20.88 4.24
N TYR A 309 -8.30 -21.93 3.97
CA TYR A 309 -7.61 -22.05 2.68
C TYR A 309 -8.61 -22.31 1.56
N ASP A 310 -8.48 -21.61 0.40
CA ASP A 310 -9.40 -21.77 -0.73
C ASP A 310 -9.42 -23.22 -1.28
N ASP A 311 -8.31 -23.95 -1.19
CA ASP A 311 -8.20 -25.36 -1.59
C ASP A 311 -8.52 -26.36 -0.46
N ALA A 312 -9.00 -25.87 0.70
CA ALA A 312 -9.40 -26.73 1.81
C ALA A 312 -10.45 -27.80 1.44
N PRO A 313 -11.44 -27.54 0.56
CA PRO A 313 -12.38 -28.58 0.12
C PRO A 313 -11.70 -29.83 -0.46
N PHE A 314 -10.53 -29.66 -1.08
CA PHE A 314 -9.78 -30.71 -1.76
C PHE A 314 -8.58 -31.23 -0.94
N SER A 315 -8.21 -30.56 0.16
CA SER A 315 -7.02 -30.88 0.97
C SER A 315 -7.37 -31.19 2.43
N ALA A 316 -7.38 -32.48 2.78
CA ALA A 316 -7.57 -32.89 4.17
C ALA A 316 -6.47 -32.36 5.11
N GLY A 317 -5.25 -32.19 4.60
CA GLY A 317 -4.14 -31.62 5.36
C GLY A 317 -4.39 -30.16 5.72
N ARG A 318 -4.88 -29.34 4.79
CA ARG A 318 -5.23 -27.94 5.03
C ARG A 318 -6.40 -27.78 6.01
N ARG A 319 -7.46 -28.58 5.84
CA ARG A 319 -8.59 -28.59 6.81
C ARG A 319 -8.14 -28.91 8.22
N ARG A 320 -7.32 -29.98 8.37
CA ARG A 320 -6.79 -30.36 9.68
C ARG A 320 -5.94 -29.23 10.28
N ARG A 321 -5.05 -28.64 9.51
CA ARG A 321 -4.21 -27.52 9.95
C ARG A 321 -5.04 -26.32 10.42
N ASN A 322 -6.04 -25.88 9.64
CA ASN A 322 -6.94 -24.81 10.07
C ASN A 322 -7.64 -25.17 11.39
N HIS A 323 -8.17 -26.39 11.47
CA HIS A 323 -8.87 -26.84 12.68
C HIS A 323 -7.96 -26.83 13.92
N GLU A 324 -6.75 -27.41 13.81
CA GLU A 324 -5.81 -27.51 14.93
C GLU A 324 -5.31 -26.10 15.37
N ASN A 325 -4.99 -25.23 14.43
CA ASN A 325 -4.56 -23.86 14.72
C ASN A 325 -5.65 -23.04 15.39
N ARG A 326 -6.85 -23.04 14.81
CA ARG A 326 -7.99 -22.28 15.34
C ARG A 326 -8.40 -22.79 16.71
N LYS A 327 -8.44 -24.11 16.90
CA LYS A 327 -8.72 -24.72 18.20
C LYS A 327 -7.73 -24.20 19.26
N ALA A 328 -6.44 -24.31 19.01
CA ALA A 328 -5.41 -23.86 19.94
C ALA A 328 -5.49 -22.35 20.23
N PHE A 329 -5.79 -21.54 19.22
CA PHE A 329 -5.91 -20.10 19.36
C PHE A 329 -7.15 -19.70 20.17
N ARG A 330 -8.28 -20.34 19.93
CA ARG A 330 -9.53 -20.13 20.67
C ARG A 330 -9.38 -20.54 22.14
N GLU A 331 -8.78 -21.70 22.41
CA GLU A 331 -8.48 -22.15 23.77
C GLU A 331 -7.58 -21.15 24.52
N ALA A 332 -6.57 -20.58 23.83
CA ALA A 332 -5.72 -19.53 24.40
C ALA A 332 -6.52 -18.23 24.67
N TYR A 333 -7.40 -17.82 23.78
CA TYR A 333 -8.28 -16.67 23.95
C TYR A 333 -9.23 -16.85 25.14
N GLU A 334 -9.92 -17.99 25.23
CA GLU A 334 -10.83 -18.32 26.33
C GLU A 334 -10.11 -18.35 27.68
N LYS A 335 -8.88 -18.91 27.71
CA LYS A 335 -8.03 -18.89 28.89
C LYS A 335 -7.69 -17.47 29.34
N LEU A 336 -7.26 -16.59 28.40
CA LEU A 336 -6.97 -15.20 28.70
C LEU A 336 -8.18 -14.45 29.24
N LEU A 337 -9.38 -14.69 28.68
CA LEU A 337 -10.62 -14.11 29.20
C LEU A 337 -10.91 -14.61 30.61
N SER A 338 -10.75 -15.91 30.87
CA SER A 338 -10.98 -16.50 32.19
C SER A 338 -10.00 -15.98 33.25
N ASP A 339 -8.79 -15.60 32.82
CA ASP A 339 -7.77 -14.96 33.67
C ASP A 339 -8.00 -13.44 33.86
N GLY A 340 -9.09 -12.90 33.27
CA GLY A 340 -9.47 -11.50 33.41
C GLY A 340 -8.66 -10.53 32.58
N VAL A 341 -7.99 -10.97 31.50
CA VAL A 341 -7.21 -10.08 30.60
C VAL A 341 -8.18 -9.21 29.80
N PRO A 342 -8.15 -7.88 29.95
CA PRO A 342 -9.10 -6.98 29.33
C PRO A 342 -8.76 -6.67 27.87
N GLY A 343 -9.73 -6.10 27.11
CA GLY A 343 -9.50 -5.48 25.81
C GLY A 343 -9.09 -6.43 24.68
N LEU A 344 -9.49 -7.72 24.80
CA LEU A 344 -9.27 -8.71 23.75
C LEU A 344 -10.48 -8.77 22.82
N ILE A 345 -10.24 -8.74 21.51
CA ILE A 345 -11.25 -8.88 20.46
C ILE A 345 -10.83 -10.06 19.58
N TYR A 346 -11.75 -10.99 19.34
CA TYR A 346 -11.49 -12.17 18.52
C TYR A 346 -12.15 -12.04 17.16
N VAL A 347 -11.42 -12.38 16.09
CA VAL A 347 -11.92 -12.41 14.72
C VAL A 347 -11.80 -13.81 14.19
N GLU A 348 -12.93 -14.39 13.80
CA GLU A 348 -13.00 -15.73 13.23
C GLU A 348 -12.45 -15.78 11.81
N GLY A 349 -11.87 -16.92 11.42
CA GLY A 349 -11.15 -17.06 10.16
C GLY A 349 -12.03 -17.39 8.95
N ASP A 350 -13.29 -17.78 9.14
CA ASP A 350 -14.12 -18.31 8.07
C ASP A 350 -14.53 -17.23 7.04
N ASP A 351 -14.79 -16.01 7.50
CA ASP A 351 -15.25 -14.92 6.63
C ASP A 351 -14.11 -14.05 6.04
N LEU A 352 -12.85 -14.36 6.35
CA LEU A 352 -11.73 -13.50 5.95
C LEU A 352 -11.49 -13.45 4.44
N LEU A 353 -11.83 -14.51 3.69
CA LEU A 353 -11.59 -14.60 2.25
C LEU A 353 -12.88 -14.77 1.42
N GLY A 354 -14.02 -14.98 2.05
CA GLY A 354 -15.26 -15.42 1.40
C GLY A 354 -15.26 -16.94 1.19
N ASP A 355 -16.26 -17.44 0.47
CA ASP A 355 -16.56 -18.88 0.35
C ASP A 355 -16.54 -19.41 -1.11
N ASP A 356 -16.20 -18.57 -2.09
CA ASP A 356 -16.21 -18.91 -3.51
C ASP A 356 -14.88 -19.51 -4.03
N GLY A 357 -13.79 -19.49 -3.23
CA GLY A 357 -12.48 -19.99 -3.61
C GLY A 357 -11.69 -19.11 -4.57
N GLU A 358 -12.09 -17.85 -4.78
CA GLU A 358 -11.49 -16.94 -5.77
C GLU A 358 -10.56 -15.89 -5.13
N ALA A 359 -10.32 -15.97 -3.82
CA ALA A 359 -9.66 -14.92 -3.08
C ALA A 359 -8.13 -15.02 -3.07
N THR A 360 -7.54 -16.14 -3.47
CA THR A 360 -6.10 -16.38 -3.31
C THR A 360 -5.40 -16.79 -4.61
N VAL A 361 -4.06 -16.64 -4.62
CA VAL A 361 -3.21 -17.07 -5.75
C VAL A 361 -2.85 -18.55 -5.66
N ASP A 362 -2.70 -19.08 -4.44
CA ASP A 362 -2.14 -20.42 -4.17
C ASP A 362 -2.90 -21.20 -3.06
N GLY A 363 -4.14 -20.81 -2.84
CA GLY A 363 -4.98 -21.32 -1.76
C GLY A 363 -4.74 -20.66 -0.40
N SER A 364 -3.74 -19.76 -0.31
CA SER A 364 -3.29 -19.15 0.95
C SER A 364 -3.10 -17.64 0.86
N HIS A 365 -2.33 -17.15 -0.12
CA HIS A 365 -1.98 -15.74 -0.25
C HIS A 365 -3.04 -14.98 -1.04
N PRO A 366 -3.64 -13.93 -0.44
CA PRO A 366 -4.73 -13.20 -1.06
C PRO A 366 -4.32 -12.49 -2.36
N THR A 367 -5.22 -12.49 -3.34
CA THR A 367 -5.25 -11.52 -4.43
C THR A 367 -5.76 -10.17 -3.92
N ASP A 368 -5.84 -9.14 -4.77
CA ASP A 368 -6.48 -7.87 -4.41
C ASP A 368 -7.93 -8.07 -3.93
N LEU A 369 -8.67 -9.03 -4.52
CA LEU A 369 -10.01 -9.40 -4.06
C LEU A 369 -9.98 -9.95 -2.63
N GLY A 370 -9.05 -10.88 -2.35
CA GLY A 370 -8.89 -11.45 -1.01
C GLY A 370 -8.48 -10.41 0.02
N PHE A 371 -7.60 -9.47 -0.32
CA PHE A 371 -7.23 -8.36 0.57
C PHE A 371 -8.40 -7.40 0.85
N MET A 372 -9.24 -7.12 -0.14
CA MET A 372 -10.46 -6.32 0.07
C MET A 372 -11.41 -7.02 1.04
N ARG A 373 -11.66 -8.33 0.85
CA ARG A 373 -12.51 -9.14 1.74
C ARG A 373 -11.94 -9.21 3.16
N GLN A 374 -10.64 -9.45 3.28
CA GLN A 374 -9.98 -9.47 4.60
C GLN A 374 -10.08 -8.11 5.30
N ALA A 375 -9.96 -7.00 4.56
CA ALA A 375 -10.18 -5.67 5.13
C ALA A 375 -11.64 -5.48 5.56
N ASP A 376 -12.61 -5.92 4.76
CA ASP A 376 -14.05 -5.86 5.09
C ASP A 376 -14.36 -6.63 6.39
N ALA A 377 -13.78 -7.82 6.55
CA ALA A 377 -13.98 -8.67 7.73
C ALA A 377 -13.31 -8.10 9.00
N LEU A 378 -12.12 -7.48 8.86
CA LEU A 378 -11.35 -6.96 10.00
C LEU A 378 -11.81 -5.57 10.44
N GLU A 379 -12.33 -4.75 9.53
CA GLU A 379 -12.68 -3.35 9.79
C GLU A 379 -13.62 -3.16 10.99
N PRO A 380 -14.73 -3.92 11.16
CA PRO A 380 -15.64 -3.74 12.29
C PRO A 380 -14.96 -3.95 13.64
N ALA A 381 -14.12 -4.98 13.75
CA ALA A 381 -13.39 -5.33 14.98
C ALA A 381 -12.36 -4.24 15.34
N ILE A 382 -11.58 -3.79 14.35
CA ILE A 382 -10.55 -2.76 14.56
C ILE A 382 -11.21 -1.40 14.86
N ARG A 383 -12.30 -1.04 14.19
CA ARG A 383 -13.07 0.18 14.46
C ARG A 383 -13.60 0.17 15.89
N SER A 384 -14.25 -0.91 16.31
CA SER A 384 -14.73 -1.08 17.69
C SER A 384 -13.58 -0.98 18.72
N ALA A 385 -12.41 -1.56 18.39
CA ALA A 385 -11.22 -1.45 19.22
C ALA A 385 -10.76 -0.01 19.39
N ILE A 386 -10.69 0.77 18.30
CA ILE A 386 -10.29 2.17 18.31
C ILE A 386 -11.29 3.00 19.15
N ASP A 387 -12.60 2.81 18.92
CA ASP A 387 -13.66 3.56 19.56
C ASP A 387 -13.71 3.28 21.08
N SER A 388 -13.43 2.04 21.51
CA SER A 388 -13.34 1.68 22.92
C SER A 388 -12.12 2.27 23.64
N GLY A 389 -11.04 2.58 22.88
CA GLY A 389 -9.80 3.20 23.39
C GLY A 389 -9.83 4.75 23.45
N VAL A 390 -10.81 5.40 22.86
CA VAL A 390 -10.94 6.88 22.75
C VAL A 390 -11.45 7.54 24.06
N GLY A 391 -11.41 6.91 25.16
CA GLY A 391 -11.83 7.51 26.45
C GLY A 391 -10.81 7.43 27.56
N ARG A 392 -9.58 7.01 27.27
CA ARG A 392 -8.58 6.74 28.31
C ARG A 392 -7.23 7.38 28.04
#